data_6e5ea08e063f7d83ca2dbe2c46b9c718
#
_entry.id   6e5ea08e063f7d83ca2dbe2c46b9c718
#
_cell.length_a   1.000
_cell.length_b   1.000
_cell.length_c   1.000
_cell.angle_alpha   90.00
_cell.angle_beta   90.00
_cell.angle_gamma   90.00
#
_symmetry.space_group_name_H-M   'P 1'
#
loop_
_entity.id
_entity.type
_entity.pdbx_description
1 polymer ?
#
loop_
_entity_poly.entity_id
_entity_poly.type
_entity_poly.pdbx_seq_one_letter_code
_entity_poly.pdbx_strand_id
1 'polypeptide(L)'
;MPLAPLKPLRRWIWRAFLQSALIPLVLVESVLIGVYLYTNESIRESQVGYLQSSALQDLDSAVRREGKVIDSRLRAIEAQVGVYRDAVAEALADRRFEPDELERQRHASTPGGVFHSRSDDGRAASFYAASTPAERQDRDKALRLSRVDPLMRSIKQADPLVAAVYFNSWDSYNRIYPYFDVLQQYPHDMDIPQYNFYYLADATHNPKRGTVWTEVYLDPAGLGWMMSAIAPVYRGDFLEGVVGLDVTVGQMLAETGNLQVPWQGYALLVGPDNAIMAAPEPNSGI
;
A
#
# COMPACT_ATOMS: atom_id res chain seq x y z
N MET A 1 -4.46 -47.75 -98.64
CA MET A 1 -5.24 -46.67 -97.87
C MET A 1 -4.61 -46.51 -96.54
N PRO A 2 -4.02 -45.38 -96.25
CA PRO A 2 -3.48 -45.12 -94.89
C PRO A 2 -4.58 -44.72 -93.97
N LEU A 3 -4.65 -45.27 -92.77
CA LEU A 3 -5.56 -44.95 -91.72
C LEU A 3 -5.22 -43.55 -91.18
N ALA A 4 -6.17 -42.64 -91.21
CA ALA A 4 -6.04 -41.26 -90.72
C ALA A 4 -5.74 -41.27 -89.21
N PRO A 5 -4.95 -40.34 -88.73
CA PRO A 5 -4.42 -40.38 -87.39
C PRO A 5 -5.51 -40.12 -86.35
N LEU A 6 -5.56 -40.97 -85.29
CA LEU A 6 -6.47 -40.94 -84.13
C LEU A 6 -6.26 -39.74 -83.23
N LYS A 7 -5.42 -38.76 -83.66
CA LYS A 7 -5.11 -37.55 -82.84
C LYS A 7 -6.29 -36.63 -82.53
N PRO A 8 -7.30 -36.39 -83.38
CA PRO A 8 -8.37 -35.43 -83.07
C PRO A 8 -9.34 -35.94 -81.96
N LEU A 9 -9.63 -37.25 -81.90
CA LEU A 9 -10.55 -37.80 -80.95
C LEU A 9 -10.04 -37.69 -79.49
N ARG A 10 -8.77 -37.98 -79.27
CA ARG A 10 -8.13 -37.88 -77.96
C ARG A 10 -8.12 -36.41 -77.46
N ARG A 11 -7.84 -35.44 -78.34
CA ARG A 11 -7.90 -34.00 -77.95
C ARG A 11 -9.33 -33.56 -77.64
N TRP A 12 -10.32 -34.04 -78.31
CA TRP A 12 -11.71 -33.76 -78.10
C TRP A 12 -12.22 -34.33 -76.75
N ILE A 13 -11.90 -35.57 -76.45
CA ILE A 13 -12.21 -36.24 -75.20
C ILE A 13 -11.55 -35.50 -74.03
N TRP A 14 -10.27 -35.11 -74.15
CA TRP A 14 -9.58 -34.35 -73.12
C TRP A 14 -10.19 -32.92 -72.91
N ARG A 15 -10.55 -32.26 -73.94
CA ARG A 15 -11.24 -30.95 -73.81
C ARG A 15 -12.63 -31.08 -73.15
N ALA A 16 -13.39 -32.07 -73.55
CA ALA A 16 -14.68 -32.36 -72.91
C ALA A 16 -14.55 -32.70 -71.44
N PHE A 17 -13.55 -33.53 -71.07
CA PHE A 17 -13.26 -33.83 -69.64
C PHE A 17 -12.82 -32.62 -68.86
N LEU A 18 -11.91 -31.82 -69.40
CA LEU A 18 -11.46 -30.57 -68.73
C LEU A 18 -12.62 -29.58 -68.51
N GLN A 19 -13.47 -29.39 -69.51
CA GLN A 19 -14.56 -28.41 -69.42
C GLN A 19 -15.74 -28.91 -68.59
N SER A 20 -16.06 -30.20 -68.63
CA SER A 20 -17.26 -30.71 -67.95
C SER A 20 -17.00 -31.28 -66.54
N ALA A 21 -15.78 -31.62 -66.22
CA ALA A 21 -15.46 -32.20 -64.92
C ALA A 21 -14.36 -31.42 -64.17
N LEU A 22 -13.20 -31.22 -64.79
CA LEU A 22 -12.03 -30.69 -64.03
C LEU A 22 -12.19 -29.19 -63.69
N ILE A 23 -12.60 -28.37 -64.68
CA ILE A 23 -12.77 -26.93 -64.42
C ILE A 23 -13.86 -26.67 -63.38
N PRO A 24 -15.08 -27.26 -63.46
CA PRO A 24 -16.09 -27.08 -62.43
C PRO A 24 -15.63 -27.56 -61.03
N LEU A 25 -14.91 -28.71 -61.00
CA LEU A 25 -14.36 -29.23 -59.74
C LEU A 25 -13.38 -28.28 -59.09
N VAL A 26 -12.39 -27.80 -59.88
CA VAL A 26 -11.39 -26.83 -59.37
C VAL A 26 -12.07 -25.51 -58.96
N LEU A 27 -13.10 -25.05 -59.69
CA LEU A 27 -13.86 -23.86 -59.33
C LEU A 27 -14.59 -24.04 -57.99
N VAL A 28 -15.26 -25.15 -57.79
CA VAL A 28 -15.95 -25.46 -56.54
C VAL A 28 -14.97 -25.56 -55.38
N GLU A 29 -13.86 -26.29 -55.54
CA GLU A 29 -12.82 -26.39 -54.53
C GLU A 29 -12.20 -25.02 -54.20
N SER A 30 -11.93 -24.18 -55.20
CA SER A 30 -11.39 -22.82 -54.99
C SER A 30 -12.33 -21.93 -54.20
N VAL A 31 -13.64 -22.03 -54.49
CA VAL A 31 -14.67 -21.32 -53.71
C VAL A 31 -14.74 -21.82 -52.29
N LEU A 32 -14.74 -23.14 -52.09
CA LEU A 32 -14.75 -23.73 -50.74
C LEU A 32 -13.53 -23.35 -49.90
N ILE A 33 -12.33 -23.41 -50.52
CA ILE A 33 -11.10 -22.95 -49.87
C ILE A 33 -11.18 -21.44 -49.53
N GLY A 34 -11.66 -20.62 -50.45
CA GLY A 34 -11.86 -19.17 -50.21
C GLY A 34 -12.80 -18.89 -49.06
N VAL A 35 -13.95 -19.58 -49.01
CA VAL A 35 -14.91 -19.47 -47.91
C VAL A 35 -14.28 -19.96 -46.59
N TYR A 36 -13.57 -21.07 -46.61
CA TYR A 36 -12.90 -21.61 -45.43
C TYR A 36 -11.87 -20.62 -44.88
N LEU A 37 -10.98 -20.07 -45.72
CA LEU A 37 -9.97 -19.11 -45.29
C LEU A 37 -10.60 -17.83 -44.75
N TYR A 38 -11.60 -17.30 -45.44
CA TYR A 38 -12.33 -16.12 -44.96
C TYR A 38 -13.03 -16.34 -43.62
N THR A 39 -13.75 -17.46 -43.49
CA THR A 39 -14.44 -17.80 -42.25
C THR A 39 -13.47 -18.02 -41.10
N ASN A 40 -12.37 -18.72 -41.37
CA ASN A 40 -11.34 -18.99 -40.35
C ASN A 40 -10.68 -17.70 -39.87
N GLU A 41 -10.35 -16.75 -40.75
CA GLU A 41 -9.80 -15.44 -40.36
C GLU A 41 -10.82 -14.61 -39.57
N SER A 42 -12.06 -14.57 -40.01
CA SER A 42 -13.13 -13.84 -39.30
C SER A 42 -13.40 -14.42 -37.89
N ILE A 43 -13.39 -15.75 -37.76
CA ILE A 43 -13.52 -16.41 -36.44
C ILE A 43 -12.31 -16.07 -35.57
N ARG A 44 -11.11 -16.13 -36.11
CA ARG A 44 -9.88 -15.81 -35.38
C ARG A 44 -9.88 -14.36 -34.86
N GLU A 45 -10.20 -13.38 -35.71
CA GLU A 45 -10.31 -11.97 -35.30
C GLU A 45 -11.37 -11.77 -34.21
N SER A 46 -12.55 -12.41 -34.38
CA SER A 46 -13.61 -12.35 -33.39
C SER A 46 -13.20 -12.97 -32.06
N GLN A 47 -12.52 -14.12 -32.08
CA GLN A 47 -12.01 -14.80 -30.87
C GLN A 47 -10.95 -13.99 -30.17
N VAL A 48 -9.98 -13.40 -30.89
CA VAL A 48 -8.93 -12.54 -30.33
C VAL A 48 -9.57 -11.31 -29.70
N GLY A 49 -10.51 -10.64 -30.39
CA GLY A 49 -11.22 -9.48 -29.86
C GLY A 49 -12.02 -9.81 -28.59
N TYR A 50 -12.69 -10.96 -28.56
CA TYR A 50 -13.42 -11.43 -27.39
C TYR A 50 -12.48 -11.71 -26.20
N LEU A 51 -11.36 -12.44 -26.43
CA LEU A 51 -10.38 -12.74 -25.39
C LEU A 51 -9.75 -11.47 -24.82
N GLN A 52 -9.39 -10.51 -25.68
CA GLN A 52 -8.86 -9.22 -25.24
C GLN A 52 -9.84 -8.44 -24.38
N SER A 53 -11.11 -8.35 -24.83
CA SER A 53 -12.15 -7.63 -24.06
C SER A 53 -12.45 -8.32 -22.72
N SER A 54 -12.49 -9.65 -22.71
CA SER A 54 -12.68 -10.43 -21.49
C SER A 54 -11.51 -10.25 -20.52
N ALA A 55 -10.27 -10.29 -21.01
CA ALA A 55 -9.08 -10.07 -20.18
C ALA A 55 -9.06 -8.69 -19.55
N LEU A 56 -9.38 -7.64 -20.33
CA LEU A 56 -9.48 -6.27 -19.80
C LEU A 56 -10.59 -6.13 -18.76
N GLN A 57 -11.74 -6.77 -18.97
CA GLN A 57 -12.85 -6.75 -18.03
C GLN A 57 -12.51 -7.49 -16.74
N ASP A 58 -11.83 -8.63 -16.82
CA ASP A 58 -11.37 -9.40 -15.68
C ASP A 58 -10.33 -8.61 -14.85
N LEU A 59 -9.39 -7.95 -15.53
CA LEU A 59 -8.38 -7.09 -14.90
C LEU A 59 -9.03 -5.87 -14.21
N ASP A 60 -9.94 -5.16 -14.88
CA ASP A 60 -10.66 -4.02 -14.27
C ASP A 60 -11.45 -4.46 -13.04
N SER A 61 -12.13 -5.61 -13.14
CA SER A 61 -12.88 -6.19 -12.02
C SER A 61 -11.99 -6.59 -10.85
N ALA A 62 -10.78 -7.14 -11.12
CA ALA A 62 -9.80 -7.47 -10.11
C ALA A 62 -9.28 -6.20 -9.42
N VAL A 63 -8.85 -5.19 -10.18
CA VAL A 63 -8.34 -3.91 -9.65
C VAL A 63 -9.38 -3.22 -8.76
N ARG A 64 -10.65 -3.16 -9.21
CA ARG A 64 -11.74 -2.56 -8.42
C ARG A 64 -12.02 -3.30 -7.13
N ARG A 65 -11.92 -4.63 -7.16
CA ARG A 65 -12.14 -5.47 -5.97
C ARG A 65 -11.03 -5.25 -4.95
N GLU A 66 -9.78 -5.29 -5.38
CA GLU A 66 -8.63 -5.08 -4.52
C GLU A 66 -8.54 -3.64 -3.99
N GLY A 67 -8.84 -2.65 -4.84
CA GLY A 67 -8.93 -1.26 -4.41
C GLY A 67 -9.93 -1.05 -3.28
N LYS A 68 -11.09 -1.73 -3.33
CA LYS A 68 -12.07 -1.69 -2.23
C LYS A 68 -11.55 -2.35 -0.94
N VAL A 69 -10.79 -3.43 -1.06
CA VAL A 69 -10.19 -4.10 0.10
C VAL A 69 -9.18 -3.18 0.77
N ILE A 70 -8.28 -2.57 -0.01
CA ILE A 70 -7.29 -1.60 0.48
C ILE A 70 -8.00 -0.40 1.14
N ASP A 71 -8.96 0.22 0.47
CA ASP A 71 -9.75 1.34 1.00
C ASP A 71 -10.43 0.99 2.33
N SER A 72 -11.02 -0.20 2.42
CA SER A 72 -11.64 -0.67 3.67
C SER A 72 -10.64 -0.83 4.82
N ARG A 73 -9.43 -1.33 4.53
CA ARG A 73 -8.37 -1.47 5.53
C ARG A 73 -7.85 -0.11 5.99
N LEU A 74 -7.60 0.81 5.06
CA LEU A 74 -7.15 2.16 5.41
C LEU A 74 -8.19 2.89 6.29
N ARG A 75 -9.49 2.75 5.99
CA ARG A 75 -10.56 3.28 6.84
C ARG A 75 -10.60 2.62 8.23
N ALA A 76 -10.29 1.34 8.33
CA ALA A 76 -10.19 0.68 9.64
C ALA A 76 -9.03 1.25 10.46
N ILE A 77 -7.87 1.53 9.83
CA ILE A 77 -6.74 2.21 10.47
C ILE A 77 -7.13 3.63 10.90
N GLU A 78 -7.82 4.40 10.08
CA GLU A 78 -8.35 5.72 10.47
C GLU A 78 -9.23 5.66 11.72
N ALA A 79 -10.12 4.67 11.79
CA ALA A 79 -10.96 4.46 12.97
C ALA A 79 -10.13 4.12 14.22
N GLN A 80 -9.09 3.30 14.09
CA GLN A 80 -8.16 2.98 15.19
C GLN A 80 -7.38 4.21 15.67
N VAL A 81 -6.94 5.08 14.74
CA VAL A 81 -6.33 6.38 15.09
C VAL A 81 -7.27 7.22 15.95
N GLY A 82 -8.57 7.27 15.59
CA GLY A 82 -9.58 7.99 16.38
C GLY A 82 -9.71 7.44 17.81
N VAL A 83 -9.78 6.12 17.97
CA VAL A 83 -9.84 5.48 19.29
C VAL A 83 -8.57 5.77 20.10
N TYR A 84 -7.41 5.68 19.45
CA TYR A 84 -6.13 5.94 20.10
C TYR A 84 -5.99 7.42 20.51
N ARG A 85 -6.40 8.36 19.65
CA ARG A 85 -6.46 9.78 19.97
C ARG A 85 -7.26 10.05 21.25
N ASP A 86 -8.45 9.47 21.36
CA ASP A 86 -9.33 9.70 22.50
C ASP A 86 -8.73 9.11 23.78
N ALA A 87 -8.09 7.95 23.71
CA ALA A 87 -7.38 7.36 24.83
C ALA A 87 -6.17 8.21 25.28
N VAL A 88 -5.41 8.78 24.33
CA VAL A 88 -4.29 9.69 24.64
C VAL A 88 -4.82 10.98 25.27
N ALA A 89 -5.90 11.56 24.74
CA ALA A 89 -6.53 12.75 25.30
C ALA A 89 -6.96 12.52 26.77
N GLU A 90 -7.57 11.36 27.05
CA GLU A 90 -7.94 10.97 28.41
C GLU A 90 -6.70 10.79 29.31
N ALA A 91 -5.66 10.12 28.83
CA ALA A 91 -4.42 9.92 29.59
C ALA A 91 -3.72 11.26 29.92
N LEU A 92 -3.72 12.22 29.00
CA LEU A 92 -3.17 13.55 29.22
C LEU A 92 -3.99 14.37 30.24
N ALA A 93 -5.31 14.19 30.25
CA ALA A 93 -6.22 14.89 31.16
C ALA A 93 -6.20 14.31 32.59
N ASP A 94 -5.96 13.01 32.75
CA ASP A 94 -5.98 12.33 34.04
C ASP A 94 -4.68 12.58 34.84
N ARG A 95 -4.66 13.66 35.59
CA ARG A 95 -3.55 14.01 36.48
C ARG A 95 -3.48 13.17 37.76
N ARG A 96 -4.47 12.29 38.02
CA ARG A 96 -4.51 11.44 39.19
C ARG A 96 -3.89 10.05 38.92
N PHE A 97 -3.65 9.73 37.64
CA PHE A 97 -3.01 8.48 37.29
C PHE A 97 -1.59 8.44 37.88
N GLU A 98 -1.30 7.39 38.63
CA GLU A 98 0.04 7.14 39.14
C GLU A 98 0.66 5.99 38.34
N PRO A 99 1.76 6.26 37.62
CA PRO A 99 2.51 5.20 36.92
C PRO A 99 3.11 4.23 37.92
N ASP A 100 3.21 2.96 37.53
CA ASP A 100 3.86 1.95 38.35
C ASP A 100 5.35 2.24 38.55
N GLU A 101 5.95 1.60 39.56
CA GLU A 101 7.36 1.80 39.88
C GLU A 101 8.30 1.36 38.73
N LEU A 102 7.91 0.34 37.97
CA LEU A 102 8.65 -0.12 36.80
C LEU A 102 8.71 0.98 35.73
N GLU A 103 7.59 1.69 35.48
CA GLU A 103 7.58 2.82 34.54
C GLU A 103 8.50 3.96 35.01
N ARG A 104 8.54 4.24 36.31
CA ARG A 104 9.44 5.26 36.86
C ARG A 104 10.92 4.91 36.67
N GLN A 105 11.26 3.64 36.91
CA GLN A 105 12.65 3.15 36.91
C GLN A 105 13.21 2.88 35.52
N ARG A 106 12.37 2.68 34.49
CA ARG A 106 12.84 2.33 33.15
C ARG A 106 13.44 3.49 32.36
N HIS A 107 13.37 4.71 32.88
CA HIS A 107 13.84 5.89 32.18
C HIS A 107 15.23 6.32 32.65
N ALA A 108 15.95 7.01 31.77
CA ALA A 108 17.20 7.70 32.05
C ALA A 108 17.27 9.04 31.33
N SER A 109 18.20 9.88 31.76
CA SER A 109 18.57 11.10 31.03
C SER A 109 20.02 11.01 30.62
N THR A 110 20.30 11.42 29.37
CA THR A 110 21.66 11.56 28.88
C THR A 110 22.29 12.86 29.40
N PRO A 111 23.62 12.99 29.44
CA PRO A 111 24.26 14.27 29.73
C PRO A 111 23.84 15.39 28.78
N GLY A 112 23.43 15.05 27.54
CA GLY A 112 22.94 15.99 26.53
C GLY A 112 21.47 16.39 26.71
N GLY A 113 20.77 15.93 27.76
CA GLY A 113 19.42 16.37 28.08
C GLY A 113 18.29 15.54 27.47
N VAL A 114 18.60 14.43 26.75
CA VAL A 114 17.57 13.51 26.25
C VAL A 114 17.06 12.65 27.41
N PHE A 115 15.72 12.62 27.60
CA PHE A 115 15.08 11.67 28.50
C PHE A 115 14.49 10.52 27.70
N HIS A 116 14.79 9.28 28.08
CA HIS A 116 14.47 8.11 27.26
C HIS A 116 14.25 6.83 28.09
N SER A 117 13.55 5.86 27.50
CA SER A 117 13.49 4.48 28.04
C SER A 117 14.82 3.75 27.75
N ARG A 118 15.32 2.99 28.75
CA ARG A 118 16.67 2.35 28.73
C ARG A 118 16.75 1.11 27.87
N SER A 119 15.69 0.31 27.84
CA SER A 119 15.68 -1.01 27.21
C SER A 119 14.28 -1.47 26.86
N ASP A 120 14.21 -2.48 26.01
CA ASP A 120 12.97 -3.18 25.70
C ASP A 120 12.52 -4.05 26.89
N ASP A 121 11.37 -3.72 27.43
CA ASP A 121 10.66 -4.48 28.45
C ASP A 121 9.24 -4.87 27.99
N GLY A 122 9.01 -4.80 26.66
CA GLY A 122 7.72 -5.04 26.02
C GLY A 122 6.73 -3.88 26.09
N ARG A 123 7.13 -2.72 26.63
CA ARG A 123 6.37 -1.47 26.63
C ARG A 123 6.78 -0.58 25.46
N ALA A 124 6.06 0.53 25.24
CA ALA A 124 6.43 1.52 24.25
C ALA A 124 7.77 2.20 24.58
N ALA A 125 8.56 2.53 23.57
CA ALA A 125 9.73 3.39 23.75
C ALA A 125 9.27 4.83 24.10
N SER A 126 10.10 5.54 24.86
CA SER A 126 9.87 6.90 25.32
C SER A 126 11.09 7.74 24.99
N PHE A 127 10.90 8.88 24.35
CA PHE A 127 11.95 9.79 23.93
C PHE A 127 11.50 11.23 24.11
N TYR A 128 12.26 11.99 24.84
CA TYR A 128 12.13 13.44 24.95
C TYR A 128 13.38 14.07 24.40
N ALA A 129 13.27 14.79 23.29
CA ALA A 129 14.41 15.40 22.62
C ALA A 129 15.05 16.52 23.45
N ALA A 130 16.35 16.71 23.27
CA ALA A 130 17.11 17.80 23.89
C ALA A 130 16.75 19.19 23.31
N SER A 131 16.00 19.25 22.20
CA SER A 131 15.38 20.49 21.69
C SER A 131 14.47 21.13 22.74
N THR A 132 13.89 20.34 23.64
CA THR A 132 13.25 20.83 24.88
C THR A 132 14.21 20.68 26.06
N PRO A 133 14.70 21.79 26.65
CA PRO A 133 15.60 21.75 27.80
C PRO A 133 15.07 20.88 28.93
N ALA A 134 15.96 20.15 29.61
CA ALA A 134 15.60 19.12 30.59
C ALA A 134 14.71 19.66 31.73
N GLU A 135 14.87 20.91 32.13
CA GLU A 135 14.06 21.59 33.13
C GLU A 135 12.65 21.97 32.65
N ARG A 136 12.40 21.93 31.32
CA ARG A 136 11.09 22.19 30.70
C ARG A 136 10.39 20.93 30.27
N GLN A 137 11.05 19.76 30.33
CA GLN A 137 10.45 18.49 29.98
C GLN A 137 9.39 18.09 31.02
N ASP A 138 8.13 17.96 30.61
CA ASP A 138 7.05 17.44 31.45
C ASP A 138 7.16 15.91 31.57
N ARG A 139 8.01 15.46 32.51
CA ARG A 139 8.24 14.04 32.76
C ARG A 139 7.01 13.34 33.33
N ASP A 140 6.16 14.05 34.07
CA ASP A 140 4.91 13.51 34.58
C ASP A 140 3.94 13.19 33.43
N LYS A 141 3.90 14.03 32.39
CA LYS A 141 3.19 13.74 31.14
C LYS A 141 3.73 12.45 30.49
N ALA A 142 5.05 12.35 30.34
CA ALA A 142 5.68 11.19 29.75
C ALA A 142 5.34 9.90 30.51
N LEU A 143 5.36 9.94 31.86
CA LEU A 143 5.00 8.78 32.70
C LEU A 143 3.51 8.46 32.64
N ARG A 144 2.62 9.46 32.64
CA ARG A 144 1.15 9.24 32.52
C ARG A 144 0.76 8.54 31.22
N LEU A 145 1.46 8.83 30.13
CA LEU A 145 1.21 8.20 28.84
C LEU A 145 1.52 6.71 28.79
N SER A 146 2.18 6.13 29.82
CA SER A 146 2.31 4.68 29.94
C SER A 146 0.96 3.96 29.98
N ARG A 147 -0.10 4.65 30.39
CA ARG A 147 -1.47 4.13 30.42
C ARG A 147 -1.96 3.63 29.06
N VAL A 148 -1.47 4.23 27.95
CA VAL A 148 -1.91 3.83 26.60
C VAL A 148 -1.10 2.69 25.99
N ASP A 149 -0.01 2.22 26.61
CA ASP A 149 0.84 1.15 26.07
C ASP A 149 0.07 -0.16 25.76
N PRO A 150 -0.86 -0.61 26.62
CA PRO A 150 -1.66 -1.80 26.28
C PRO A 150 -2.49 -1.62 25.02
N LEU A 151 -3.04 -0.40 24.79
CA LEU A 151 -3.81 -0.11 23.60
C LEU A 151 -2.90 -0.03 22.35
N MET A 152 -1.72 0.61 22.46
CA MET A 152 -0.74 0.67 21.37
C MET A 152 -0.36 -0.75 20.92
N ARG A 153 -0.09 -1.65 21.88
CA ARG A 153 0.20 -3.06 21.61
C ARG A 153 -0.97 -3.75 20.92
N SER A 154 -2.19 -3.56 21.41
CA SER A 154 -3.39 -4.17 20.85
C SER A 154 -3.63 -3.73 19.42
N ILE A 155 -3.48 -2.44 19.11
CA ILE A 155 -3.60 -1.89 17.75
C ILE A 155 -2.55 -2.53 16.82
N LYS A 156 -1.29 -2.55 17.25
CA LYS A 156 -0.19 -3.15 16.45
C LYS A 156 -0.42 -4.62 16.15
N GLN A 157 -0.98 -5.37 17.13
CA GLN A 157 -1.26 -6.80 16.97
C GLN A 157 -2.52 -7.08 16.15
N ALA A 158 -3.48 -6.18 16.14
CA ALA A 158 -4.75 -6.36 15.44
C ALA A 158 -4.63 -6.21 13.92
N ASP A 159 -3.68 -5.41 13.44
CA ASP A 159 -3.51 -5.17 12.00
C ASP A 159 -2.03 -5.28 11.59
N PRO A 160 -1.68 -6.28 10.74
CA PRO A 160 -0.33 -6.45 10.22
C PRO A 160 0.20 -5.25 9.45
N LEU A 161 -0.68 -4.45 8.82
CA LEU A 161 -0.29 -3.25 8.07
C LEU A 161 0.27 -2.16 8.98
N VAL A 162 -0.16 -2.09 10.25
CA VAL A 162 0.35 -1.11 11.20
C VAL A 162 1.77 -1.49 11.62
N ALA A 163 2.76 -0.72 11.19
CA ALA A 163 4.16 -0.91 11.55
C ALA A 163 4.46 -0.40 12.95
N ALA A 164 3.99 0.82 13.27
CA ALA A 164 4.16 1.45 14.57
C ALA A 164 2.92 2.26 14.96
N VAL A 165 2.77 2.45 16.28
CA VAL A 165 1.76 3.31 16.90
C VAL A 165 2.48 4.32 17.77
N TYR A 166 2.19 5.61 17.63
CA TYR A 166 2.93 6.63 18.34
C TYR A 166 2.08 7.81 18.80
N PHE A 167 2.61 8.55 19.77
CA PHE A 167 2.19 9.89 20.14
C PHE A 167 3.40 10.83 20.11
N ASN A 168 3.25 11.98 19.47
CA ASN A 168 4.21 13.06 19.38
C ASN A 168 3.63 14.32 20.03
N SER A 169 4.35 14.95 20.97
CA SER A 169 3.88 16.18 21.59
C SER A 169 4.50 17.44 20.98
N TRP A 170 3.87 18.57 21.20
CA TRP A 170 4.31 19.90 20.76
C TRP A 170 5.72 20.29 21.24
N ASP A 171 6.17 19.71 22.35
CA ASP A 171 7.46 19.95 22.99
C ASP A 171 8.47 18.79 22.75
N SER A 172 8.32 18.12 21.59
CA SER A 172 9.24 17.08 21.11
C SER A 172 9.39 15.86 22.04
N TYR A 173 8.28 15.44 22.69
CA TYR A 173 8.19 14.13 23.32
C TYR A 173 7.57 13.14 22.34
N ASN A 174 8.16 11.94 22.25
CA ASN A 174 7.64 10.81 21.48
C ASN A 174 7.42 9.60 22.40
N ARG A 175 6.30 8.91 22.21
CA ARG A 175 6.05 7.58 22.74
C ARG A 175 5.63 6.67 21.59
N ILE A 176 6.34 5.56 21.38
CA ILE A 176 6.18 4.72 20.19
C ILE A 176 6.26 3.23 20.53
N TYR A 177 5.39 2.45 19.90
CA TYR A 177 5.36 1.00 19.98
C TYR A 177 5.33 0.38 18.58
N PRO A 178 6.12 -0.66 18.27
CA PRO A 178 7.02 -1.41 19.16
C PRO A 178 8.23 -0.59 19.65
N TYR A 179 8.87 -1.10 20.70
CA TYR A 179 10.11 -0.53 21.20
C TYR A 179 11.24 -0.62 20.16
N PHE A 180 12.04 0.41 20.09
CA PHE A 180 13.37 0.41 19.48
C PHE A 180 14.32 1.33 20.26
N ASP A 181 15.62 1.21 20.04
CA ASP A 181 16.60 2.07 20.70
C ASP A 181 16.57 3.48 20.10
N VAL A 182 15.80 4.34 20.76
CA VAL A 182 15.57 5.73 20.32
C VAL A 182 16.85 6.57 20.27
N LEU A 183 17.87 6.25 21.09
CA LEU A 183 19.14 6.98 21.08
C LEU A 183 19.99 6.68 19.86
N GLN A 184 19.84 5.50 19.27
CA GLN A 184 20.56 5.12 18.07
C GLN A 184 19.89 5.62 16.78
N GLN A 185 18.57 5.83 16.81
CA GLN A 185 17.79 6.12 15.62
C GLN A 185 17.36 7.57 15.49
N TYR A 186 17.05 8.23 16.60
CA TYR A 186 16.59 9.62 16.55
C TYR A 186 17.72 10.63 16.75
N PRO A 187 17.74 11.74 16.00
CA PRO A 187 18.56 12.90 16.36
C PRO A 187 18.24 13.36 17.78
N HIS A 188 19.27 13.57 18.59
CA HIS A 188 19.06 13.94 20.01
C HIS A 188 18.34 15.27 20.19
N ASP A 189 18.49 16.19 19.24
CA ASP A 189 17.88 17.51 19.18
C ASP A 189 16.66 17.59 18.25
N MET A 190 16.03 16.45 17.97
CA MET A 190 14.89 16.33 17.07
C MET A 190 13.79 17.32 17.43
N ASP A 191 13.43 18.19 16.49
CA ASP A 191 12.28 19.10 16.62
C ASP A 191 11.07 18.47 15.93
N ILE A 192 10.34 17.64 16.70
CA ILE A 192 9.22 16.84 16.19
C ILE A 192 8.14 17.67 15.47
N PRO A 193 7.75 18.87 15.95
CA PRO A 193 6.78 19.71 15.25
C PRO A 193 7.13 20.10 13.80
N GLN A 194 8.38 20.00 13.39
CA GLN A 194 8.82 20.31 12.02
C GLN A 194 8.59 19.17 11.02
N TYR A 195 8.20 17.98 11.48
CA TYR A 195 7.99 16.83 10.62
C TYR A 195 6.56 16.76 10.10
N ASN A 196 6.38 16.19 8.89
CA ASN A 196 5.07 16.07 8.23
C ASN A 196 4.06 15.26 9.05
N PHE A 197 4.51 14.22 9.75
CA PHE A 197 3.69 13.41 10.65
C PHE A 197 3.25 14.17 11.93
N TYR A 198 3.62 15.43 12.07
CA TYR A 198 3.13 16.34 13.11
C TYR A 198 2.40 17.53 12.51
N TYR A 199 3.08 18.38 11.68
CA TYR A 199 2.49 19.65 11.24
C TYR A 199 1.25 19.47 10.37
N LEU A 200 1.13 18.35 9.62
CA LEU A 200 -0.07 18.10 8.82
C LEU A 200 -1.34 17.90 9.66
N ALA A 201 -1.21 17.69 10.98
CA ALA A 201 -2.34 17.60 11.89
C ALA A 201 -2.64 18.92 12.63
N ASP A 202 -1.86 19.99 12.43
CA ASP A 202 -2.06 21.28 13.09
C ASP A 202 -3.32 22.01 12.57
N ALA A 203 -3.67 23.14 13.23
CA ALA A 203 -4.86 23.90 12.89
C ALA A 203 -4.83 24.54 11.49
N THR A 204 -3.64 24.78 10.94
CA THR A 204 -3.44 25.36 9.60
C THR A 204 -3.70 24.33 8.51
N HIS A 205 -3.15 23.13 8.67
CA HIS A 205 -3.20 22.06 7.67
C HIS A 205 -4.43 21.15 7.85
N ASN A 206 -4.94 21.03 9.09
CA ASN A 206 -6.09 20.20 9.43
C ASN A 206 -7.14 20.96 10.26
N PRO A 207 -7.80 21.98 9.71
CA PRO A 207 -8.77 22.80 10.45
C PRO A 207 -9.99 22.01 10.93
N LYS A 208 -10.27 20.85 10.31
CA LYS A 208 -11.36 19.95 10.73
C LYS A 208 -11.00 19.08 11.94
N ARG A 209 -9.74 19.06 12.36
CA ARG A 209 -9.21 18.27 13.48
C ARG A 209 -9.52 16.76 13.35
N GLY A 210 -9.71 16.27 12.11
CA GLY A 210 -9.98 14.85 11.81
C GLY A 210 -8.70 14.04 11.67
N THR A 211 -8.85 12.77 11.34
CA THR A 211 -7.73 11.93 10.88
C THR A 211 -7.34 12.33 9.47
N VAL A 212 -6.05 12.45 9.19
CA VAL A 212 -5.49 12.70 7.86
C VAL A 212 -4.32 11.77 7.60
N TRP A 213 -4.04 11.50 6.33
CA TRP A 213 -2.88 10.73 5.91
C TRP A 213 -1.75 11.67 5.48
N THR A 214 -0.52 11.29 5.83
CA THR A 214 0.66 11.94 5.28
C THR A 214 0.88 11.48 3.84
N GLU A 215 1.65 12.24 3.08
CA GLU A 215 2.31 11.69 1.90
C GLU A 215 3.33 10.62 2.32
N VAL A 216 3.83 9.86 1.35
CA VAL A 216 4.88 8.88 1.61
C VAL A 216 6.18 9.61 1.95
N TYR A 217 6.83 9.22 3.05
CA TYR A 217 8.08 9.80 3.51
C TYR A 217 9.05 8.71 4.00
N LEU A 218 10.32 9.06 4.10
CA LEU A 218 11.33 8.18 4.67
C LEU A 218 11.31 8.29 6.20
N ASP A 219 11.12 7.16 6.88
CA ASP A 219 11.05 7.11 8.34
C ASP A 219 12.37 7.50 9.00
N PRO A 220 12.37 8.51 9.89
CA PRO A 220 13.54 8.84 10.70
C PRO A 220 14.03 7.69 11.60
N ALA A 221 13.13 6.78 11.98
CA ALA A 221 13.44 5.58 12.77
C ALA A 221 13.99 4.41 11.94
N GLY A 222 14.12 4.56 10.61
CA GLY A 222 14.79 3.60 9.74
C GLY A 222 13.94 2.43 9.26
N LEU A 223 12.62 2.47 9.42
CA LEU A 223 11.69 1.44 8.91
C LEU A 223 11.45 1.53 7.39
N GLY A 224 12.10 2.48 6.70
CA GLY A 224 11.99 2.69 5.27
C GLY A 224 10.88 3.65 4.86
N TRP A 225 10.38 3.50 3.64
CA TRP A 225 9.29 4.33 3.14
C TRP A 225 7.97 3.98 3.80
N MET A 226 7.26 5.01 4.31
CA MET A 226 6.00 4.85 5.00
C MET A 226 5.04 6.00 4.77
N MET A 227 3.80 5.78 5.13
CA MET A 227 2.76 6.80 5.30
C MET A 227 2.11 6.63 6.65
N SER A 228 1.62 7.71 7.25
CA SER A 228 0.99 7.68 8.58
C SER A 228 -0.43 8.20 8.52
N ALA A 229 -1.34 7.47 9.15
CA ALA A 229 -2.64 8.02 9.53
C ALA A 229 -2.46 8.78 10.85
N ILE A 230 -2.69 10.09 10.86
CA ILE A 230 -2.44 10.95 12.01
C ILE A 230 -3.70 11.70 12.44
N ALA A 231 -3.82 11.96 13.73
CA ALA A 231 -4.89 12.78 14.27
C ALA A 231 -4.39 13.70 15.40
N PRO A 232 -4.85 14.95 15.44
CA PRO A 232 -4.45 15.90 16.49
C PRO A 232 -5.15 15.60 17.81
N VAL A 233 -4.41 15.77 18.90
CA VAL A 233 -4.91 15.73 20.27
C VAL A 233 -4.95 17.15 20.82
N TYR A 234 -6.14 17.70 21.01
CA TYR A 234 -6.35 19.06 21.50
C TYR A 234 -6.82 19.07 22.95
N ARG A 235 -6.39 20.10 23.69
CA ARG A 235 -7.00 20.53 24.95
C ARG A 235 -7.55 21.94 24.75
N GLY A 236 -8.85 22.03 24.52
CA GLY A 236 -9.45 23.29 24.05
C GLY A 236 -8.93 23.63 22.65
N ASP A 237 -8.26 24.78 22.51
CA ASP A 237 -7.64 25.21 21.26
C ASP A 237 -6.13 24.95 21.21
N PHE A 238 -5.56 24.41 22.28
CA PHE A 238 -4.14 24.07 22.32
C PHE A 238 -3.89 22.67 21.79
N LEU A 239 -3.00 22.55 20.80
CA LEU A 239 -2.54 21.26 20.24
C LEU A 239 -1.52 20.63 21.19
N GLU A 240 -1.94 19.65 22.00
CA GLU A 240 -1.06 18.91 22.92
C GLU A 240 -0.10 18.00 22.18
N GLY A 241 -0.53 17.47 21.03
CA GLY A 241 0.28 16.60 20.22
C GLY A 241 -0.53 15.92 19.13
N VAL A 242 0.10 14.94 18.49
CA VAL A 242 -0.43 14.18 17.37
C VAL A 242 -0.21 12.69 17.63
N VAL A 243 -1.27 11.90 17.51
CA VAL A 243 -1.19 10.45 17.46
C VAL A 243 -1.03 9.99 16.02
N GLY A 244 -0.36 8.86 15.81
CA GLY A 244 -0.23 8.29 14.47
C GLY A 244 -0.08 6.78 14.49
N LEU A 245 -0.51 6.19 13.39
CA LEU A 245 -0.30 4.80 13.03
C LEU A 245 0.47 4.76 11.70
N ASP A 246 1.66 4.18 11.73
CA ASP A 246 2.53 4.05 10.58
C ASP A 246 2.20 2.81 9.77
N VAL A 247 2.14 2.96 8.46
CA VAL A 247 1.99 1.89 7.48
C VAL A 247 3.17 1.94 6.53
N THR A 248 4.00 0.89 6.50
CA THR A 248 5.14 0.85 5.58
C THR A 248 4.70 0.45 4.18
N VAL A 249 5.35 1.06 3.18
CA VAL A 249 5.16 0.69 1.77
C VAL A 249 5.50 -0.79 1.54
N GLY A 250 6.53 -1.31 2.22
CA GLY A 250 6.91 -2.73 2.16
C GLY A 250 5.81 -3.68 2.64
N GLN A 251 5.09 -3.35 3.70
CA GLN A 251 3.95 -4.16 4.17
C GLN A 251 2.75 -4.09 3.21
N MET A 252 2.47 -2.90 2.66
CA MET A 252 1.45 -2.77 1.61
C MET A 252 1.80 -3.59 0.36
N LEU A 253 3.09 -3.63 0.00
CA LEU A 253 3.61 -4.47 -1.10
C LEU A 253 3.43 -5.95 -0.84
N ALA A 254 3.81 -6.43 0.35
CA ALA A 254 3.68 -7.82 0.72
C ALA A 254 2.22 -8.31 0.64
N GLU A 255 1.28 -7.46 1.05
CA GLU A 255 -0.15 -7.72 0.93
C GLU A 255 -0.61 -7.71 -0.55
N THR A 256 -0.12 -6.74 -1.34
CA THR A 256 -0.47 -6.60 -2.77
C THR A 256 0.21 -7.68 -3.62
N GLY A 257 1.42 -8.13 -3.27
CA GLY A 257 2.15 -9.19 -3.98
C GLY A 257 1.49 -10.58 -3.91
N ASN A 258 0.58 -10.78 -2.95
CA ASN A 258 -0.24 -11.99 -2.85
C ASN A 258 -1.50 -11.94 -3.72
N LEU A 259 -1.73 -10.85 -4.48
CA LEU A 259 -2.89 -10.72 -5.36
C LEU A 259 -2.78 -11.69 -6.54
N GLN A 260 -3.78 -12.53 -6.69
CA GLN A 260 -3.93 -13.33 -7.90
C GLN A 260 -4.44 -12.45 -9.05
N VAL A 261 -3.47 -11.92 -9.81
CA VAL A 261 -3.81 -11.12 -11.00
C VAL A 261 -4.15 -12.06 -12.15
N PRO A 262 -5.35 -11.95 -12.77
CA PRO A 262 -5.71 -12.75 -13.92
C PRO A 262 -4.67 -12.66 -15.05
N TRP A 263 -4.60 -13.69 -15.89
CA TRP A 263 -3.80 -13.69 -17.10
C TRP A 263 -2.28 -13.57 -16.87
N GLN A 264 -1.78 -14.04 -15.70
CA GLN A 264 -0.38 -13.92 -15.31
C GLN A 264 0.13 -12.46 -15.30
N GLY A 265 -0.76 -11.52 -15.03
CA GLY A 265 -0.42 -10.12 -14.88
C GLY A 265 0.26 -9.82 -13.54
N TYR A 266 0.63 -8.57 -13.36
CA TYR A 266 1.13 -8.05 -12.09
C TYR A 266 0.38 -6.78 -11.69
N ALA A 267 0.37 -6.47 -10.40
CA ALA A 267 -0.23 -5.26 -9.86
C ALA A 267 0.86 -4.23 -9.52
N LEU A 268 0.58 -2.97 -9.79
CA LEU A 268 1.37 -1.82 -9.35
C LEU A 268 0.50 -0.98 -8.42
N LEU A 269 1.09 -0.47 -7.35
CA LEU A 269 0.49 0.59 -6.55
C LEU A 269 1.12 1.91 -6.97
N VAL A 270 0.28 2.86 -7.36
CA VAL A 270 0.70 4.16 -7.86
C VAL A 270 0.10 5.25 -6.98
N GLY A 271 0.91 6.20 -6.53
CA GLY A 271 0.48 7.35 -5.74
C GLY A 271 -0.27 8.40 -6.58
N PRO A 272 -0.87 9.41 -5.92
CA PRO A 272 -1.60 10.50 -6.61
C PRO A 272 -0.74 11.33 -7.57
N ASP A 273 0.57 11.35 -7.33
CA ASP A 273 1.60 12.03 -8.13
C ASP A 273 2.15 11.15 -9.27
N ASN A 274 1.53 9.98 -9.53
CA ASN A 274 1.99 8.93 -10.44
C ASN A 274 3.33 8.28 -10.06
N ALA A 275 3.84 8.49 -8.85
CA ALA A 275 4.98 7.74 -8.36
C ALA A 275 4.60 6.28 -8.12
N ILE A 276 5.43 5.35 -8.57
CA ILE A 276 5.25 3.93 -8.27
C ILE A 276 5.60 3.71 -6.80
N MET A 277 4.59 3.52 -5.98
CA MET A 277 4.77 3.22 -4.55
C MET A 277 5.15 1.76 -4.33
N ALA A 278 4.66 0.88 -5.21
CA ALA A 278 4.80 -0.54 -5.06
C ALA A 278 4.82 -1.24 -6.43
N ALA A 279 5.82 -2.11 -6.65
CA ALA A 279 5.92 -3.00 -7.80
C ALA A 279 6.42 -4.38 -7.33
N PRO A 280 6.01 -5.48 -7.97
CA PRO A 280 6.60 -6.78 -7.69
C PRO A 280 8.09 -6.75 -8.04
N GLU A 281 8.91 -7.46 -7.26
CA GLU A 281 10.33 -7.60 -7.60
C GLU A 281 10.50 -8.26 -8.98
N PRO A 282 11.41 -7.74 -9.83
CA PRO A 282 11.57 -8.24 -11.18
C PRO A 282 12.29 -9.59 -11.24
N ASN A 283 12.03 -10.53 -10.31
CA ASN A 283 12.60 -11.88 -10.37
C ASN A 283 11.94 -12.89 -9.44
N SER A 284 10.72 -13.21 -9.69
CA SER A 284 10.19 -14.51 -9.28
C SER A 284 9.72 -15.28 -10.52
N GLY A 285 10.68 -15.68 -11.34
CA GLY A 285 10.53 -16.76 -12.31
C GLY A 285 9.54 -16.48 -13.44
N ILE A 286 9.99 -15.83 -14.51
CA ILE A 286 9.53 -16.11 -15.86
C ILE A 286 10.66 -16.88 -16.58
#